data_f7d9db5113de4ca51c640bf063d2a76d
#
_entry.id   f7d9db5113de4ca51c640bf063d2a76d
#
_cell.length_a   1.000
_cell.length_b   1.000
_cell.length_c   1.000
_cell.angle_alpha   90.00
_cell.angle_beta   90.00
_cell.angle_gamma   90.00
#
_symmetry.space_group_name_H-M   'P 1'
#
loop_
_entity.id
_entity.type
_entity.pdbx_description
1 polymer ?
#
loop_
_entity_poly.entity_id
_entity_poly.type
_entity_poly.pdbx_seq_one_letter_code
_entity_poly.pdbx_strand_id
1 'polypeptide(L)'
;MRKPGDRMYTTEYVIPYEVFSFSGQSEVDVWNINEMFHNISIAKYSNWLVEEIPLCLLQIRRLADDFPFWQHCSRTGRPPISERILMIGYLIKQFFQATFRQTEGLLRLLKDFFQIQKVPDHTVFSRKNRSKRWLVIWKRFHKYVLNRLPSRSTTVATDATGFSGQKVGWNDVPYQVKANQDWVKLHATVETDFFFILSYELSKSNVHDSQKFEDLWINLPKNVEPNRSLADSAYSNHDCTKVARDLGATPYHGIKKNAILHLKPISPFEKMINFGKHFPNRYAEIYNKRNHAETVYSMIGSRFGHRIRCRTKIGRKNEVQTKINSHNIRMLALPVFIKSF
;
A
#
# COMPACT_ATOMS: atom_id res chain seq x y z
N MET A 1 -26.63 -40.52 27.15
CA MET A 1 -26.80 -39.79 25.91
C MET A 1 -27.05 -38.33 26.23
N ARG A 2 -26.03 -37.47 26.10
CA ARG A 2 -26.12 -36.00 26.24
C ARG A 2 -26.17 -35.38 24.85
N LYS A 3 -27.22 -34.57 24.58
CA LYS A 3 -27.34 -33.74 23.38
C LYS A 3 -26.29 -32.63 23.40
N PRO A 4 -25.69 -32.25 22.27
CA PRO A 4 -24.79 -31.11 22.22
C PRO A 4 -25.59 -29.82 22.36
N GLY A 5 -25.31 -29.06 23.42
CA GLY A 5 -25.95 -27.81 23.73
C GLY A 5 -25.49 -26.67 22.84
N ASP A 6 -26.49 -25.86 22.49
CA ASP A 6 -26.34 -24.59 21.81
C ASP A 6 -25.31 -23.67 22.48
N ARG A 7 -24.24 -23.34 21.80
CA ARG A 7 -23.41 -22.20 22.17
C ARG A 7 -24.00 -20.96 21.51
N MET A 8 -24.81 -20.22 22.25
CA MET A 8 -25.12 -18.83 21.93
C MET A 8 -23.82 -18.04 22.01
N TYR A 9 -23.32 -17.58 20.88
CA TYR A 9 -22.31 -16.54 20.82
C TYR A 9 -22.97 -15.18 20.96
N THR A 10 -23.34 -14.81 22.17
CA THR A 10 -23.63 -13.42 22.53
C THR A 10 -22.35 -12.81 23.10
N THR A 11 -21.40 -12.46 22.26
CA THR A 11 -20.37 -11.49 22.61
C THR A 11 -20.80 -10.17 22.01
N GLU A 12 -21.40 -9.31 22.80
CA GLU A 12 -21.44 -7.87 22.55
C GLU A 12 -19.98 -7.40 22.55
N TYR A 13 -19.37 -7.26 21.38
CA TYR A 13 -18.08 -6.61 21.24
C TYR A 13 -18.29 -5.12 21.46
N VAL A 14 -18.26 -4.68 22.71
CA VAL A 14 -17.99 -3.30 23.07
C VAL A 14 -16.49 -3.09 22.84
N ILE A 15 -16.14 -2.69 21.61
CA ILE A 15 -14.78 -2.21 21.34
C ILE A 15 -14.66 -0.86 22.04
N PRO A 16 -13.76 -0.71 23.04
CA PRO A 16 -13.59 0.56 23.73
C PRO A 16 -13.21 1.64 22.69
N TYR A 17 -14.04 2.64 22.53
CA TYR A 17 -13.80 3.78 21.64
C TYR A 17 -12.55 4.58 21.99
N GLU A 18 -11.98 4.36 23.18
CA GLU A 18 -10.94 5.20 23.79
C GLU A 18 -9.50 4.82 23.44
N VAL A 19 -9.25 3.72 22.73
CA VAL A 19 -7.87 3.21 22.53
C VAL A 19 -7.05 4.01 21.50
N PHE A 20 -7.63 4.99 20.80
CA PHE A 20 -6.93 5.72 19.75
C PHE A 20 -7.14 7.25 19.73
N SER A 21 -6.92 7.92 20.85
CA SER A 21 -6.51 9.31 20.78
C SER A 21 -5.01 9.37 20.47
N PHE A 22 -4.64 9.66 19.24
CA PHE A 22 -3.27 10.01 18.85
C PHE A 22 -2.91 11.45 19.25
N SER A 23 -3.49 11.96 20.31
CA SER A 23 -3.11 13.25 20.92
C SER A 23 -2.52 12.97 22.29
N GLY A 24 -1.21 13.05 22.39
CA GLY A 24 -0.52 13.23 23.65
C GLY A 24 0.01 11.95 24.31
N GLN A 25 1.32 11.83 24.29
CA GLN A 25 2.17 11.23 25.31
C GLN A 25 1.80 9.83 25.84
N SER A 26 2.28 8.83 25.16
CA SER A 26 3.09 7.76 25.72
C SER A 26 3.97 7.24 24.58
N GLU A 27 5.27 7.24 24.77
CA GLU A 27 6.22 6.42 24.03
C GLU A 27 5.83 4.96 24.27
N VAL A 28 4.80 4.51 23.53
CA VAL A 28 4.49 3.10 23.48
C VAL A 28 5.56 2.52 22.56
N ASP A 29 6.34 1.58 23.08
CA ASP A 29 7.32 0.78 22.37
C ASP A 29 6.78 0.22 21.04
N VAL A 30 6.72 1.08 20.03
CA VAL A 30 6.37 0.70 18.64
C VAL A 30 7.46 -0.23 18.09
N TRP A 31 8.60 -0.30 18.73
CA TRP A 31 9.82 -0.98 18.30
C TRP A 31 9.76 -2.49 18.42
N ASN A 32 8.85 -3.05 19.22
CA ASN A 32 8.70 -4.50 19.36
C ASN A 32 7.79 -5.13 18.28
N ILE A 33 7.28 -4.34 17.35
CA ILE A 33 6.41 -4.84 16.27
C ILE A 33 7.20 -5.70 15.27
N ASN A 34 8.50 -5.48 15.09
CA ASN A 34 9.34 -6.31 14.22
C ASN A 34 9.42 -7.76 14.70
N GLU A 35 9.59 -7.99 16.02
CA GLU A 35 9.54 -9.32 16.59
C GLU A 35 8.14 -9.94 16.45
N MET A 36 7.08 -9.11 16.50
CA MET A 36 5.71 -9.56 16.38
C MET A 36 5.37 -10.06 14.97
N PHE A 37 5.85 -9.41 13.90
CA PHE A 37 5.60 -9.87 12.53
C PHE A 37 6.35 -11.16 12.17
N HIS A 38 7.54 -11.37 12.73
CA HIS A 38 8.33 -12.58 12.49
C HIS A 38 7.90 -13.77 13.35
N ASN A 39 7.17 -13.53 14.45
CA ASN A 39 6.80 -14.57 15.44
C ASN A 39 5.28 -14.76 15.58
N ILE A 40 4.47 -14.31 14.61
CA ILE A 40 3.03 -14.58 14.64
C ILE A 40 2.81 -16.09 14.49
N SER A 41 2.28 -16.73 15.52
CA SER A 41 1.89 -18.14 15.45
C SER A 41 0.74 -18.33 14.42
N ILE A 42 0.63 -19.54 13.85
CA ILE A 42 -0.45 -19.89 12.92
C ILE A 42 -1.83 -19.61 13.54
N ALA A 43 -1.99 -19.87 14.85
CA ALA A 43 -3.22 -19.59 15.58
C ALA A 43 -3.54 -18.08 15.63
N LYS A 44 -2.55 -17.22 15.93
CA LYS A 44 -2.74 -15.76 15.90
C LYS A 44 -3.04 -15.26 14.49
N TYR A 45 -2.39 -15.80 13.46
CA TYR A 45 -2.69 -15.45 12.08
C TYR A 45 -4.12 -15.85 11.67
N SER A 46 -4.57 -17.05 12.09
CA SER A 46 -5.95 -17.49 11.83
C SER A 46 -6.97 -16.59 12.51
N ASN A 47 -6.74 -16.19 13.76
CA ASN A 47 -7.59 -15.23 14.46
C ASN A 47 -7.58 -13.85 13.79
N TRP A 48 -6.41 -13.39 13.29
CA TRP A 48 -6.32 -12.17 12.51
C TRP A 48 -7.22 -12.21 11.26
N LEU A 49 -7.29 -13.33 10.54
CA LEU A 49 -8.12 -13.44 9.34
C LEU A 49 -9.63 -13.28 9.65
N VAL A 50 -10.06 -13.66 10.85
CA VAL A 50 -11.45 -13.43 11.32
C VAL A 50 -11.69 -11.95 11.61
N GLU A 51 -10.75 -11.28 12.26
CA GLU A 51 -10.87 -9.89 12.70
C GLU A 51 -10.46 -8.87 11.62
N GLU A 52 -9.82 -9.30 10.55
CA GLU A 52 -9.31 -8.41 9.49
C GLU A 52 -10.39 -7.48 8.93
N ILE A 53 -11.56 -8.03 8.57
CA ILE A 53 -12.61 -7.22 7.95
C ILE A 53 -13.22 -6.22 8.93
N PRO A 54 -13.67 -6.59 10.14
CA PRO A 54 -14.14 -5.62 11.13
C PRO A 54 -13.17 -4.49 11.40
N LEU A 55 -11.90 -4.82 11.65
CA LEU A 55 -10.87 -3.82 11.95
C LEU A 55 -10.56 -2.90 10.75
N CYS A 56 -10.51 -3.45 9.54
CA CYS A 56 -10.34 -2.64 8.34
C CYS A 56 -11.53 -1.72 8.10
N LEU A 57 -12.77 -2.16 8.34
CA LEU A 57 -13.96 -1.31 8.21
C LEU A 57 -13.95 -0.16 9.22
N LEU A 58 -13.51 -0.41 10.47
CA LEU A 58 -13.31 0.63 11.48
C LEU A 58 -12.26 1.66 11.03
N GLN A 59 -11.13 1.20 10.51
CA GLN A 59 -10.09 2.10 9.98
C GLN A 59 -10.59 2.90 8.77
N ILE A 60 -11.35 2.28 7.85
CA ILE A 60 -11.96 2.97 6.71
C ILE A 60 -12.88 4.09 7.21
N ARG A 61 -13.75 3.81 8.18
CA ARG A 61 -14.67 4.79 8.75
C ARG A 61 -13.89 5.97 9.33
N ARG A 62 -12.97 5.70 10.26
CA ARG A 62 -12.16 6.72 10.94
C ARG A 62 -11.38 7.57 9.95
N LEU A 63 -10.64 6.95 9.03
CA LEU A 63 -9.84 7.66 8.05
C LEU A 63 -10.68 8.48 7.07
N ALA A 64 -11.86 7.99 6.68
CA ALA A 64 -12.76 8.73 5.79
C ALA A 64 -13.48 9.88 6.52
N ASP A 65 -13.74 9.76 7.83
CA ASP A 65 -14.35 10.82 8.63
C ASP A 65 -13.36 11.97 8.84
N ASP A 66 -12.11 11.67 9.13
CA ASP A 66 -11.07 12.64 9.44
C ASP A 66 -10.39 13.23 8.19
N PHE A 67 -10.52 12.61 7.01
CA PHE A 67 -9.82 13.07 5.82
C PHE A 67 -10.37 14.39 5.31
N PRO A 68 -9.52 15.43 5.10
CA PRO A 68 -9.96 16.76 4.65
C PRO A 68 -10.32 16.74 3.15
N PHE A 69 -11.57 16.38 2.84
CA PHE A 69 -12.09 16.49 1.49
C PHE A 69 -12.21 17.95 1.08
N TRP A 70 -12.07 18.23 -0.22
CA TRP A 70 -12.31 19.57 -0.73
C TRP A 70 -13.80 19.92 -0.63
N GLN A 71 -14.11 21.01 0.01
CA GLN A 71 -15.47 21.53 0.04
C GLN A 71 -15.86 22.03 -1.36
N HIS A 72 -16.96 21.51 -1.88
CA HIS A 72 -17.57 22.00 -3.10
C HIS A 72 -18.59 23.09 -2.77
N CYS A 73 -18.24 24.32 -3.04
CA CYS A 73 -19.20 25.43 -3.03
C CYS A 73 -19.86 25.52 -4.40
N SER A 74 -20.85 24.67 -4.70
CA SER A 74 -21.74 24.97 -5.82
C SER A 74 -22.90 25.83 -5.33
N ARG A 75 -22.99 27.05 -5.82
CA ARG A 75 -24.05 27.99 -5.45
C ARG A 75 -25.42 27.65 -6.07
N THR A 76 -25.44 26.81 -7.09
CA THR A 76 -26.65 26.46 -7.85
C THR A 76 -26.66 24.99 -8.23
N GLY A 77 -27.85 24.38 -8.32
CA GLY A 77 -28.05 23.01 -8.77
C GLY A 77 -28.13 21.97 -7.68
N ARG A 78 -28.21 20.67 -8.06
CA ARG A 78 -28.28 19.55 -7.13
C ARG A 78 -26.96 19.41 -6.35
N PRO A 79 -27.00 19.29 -5.02
CA PRO A 79 -25.78 19.11 -4.21
C PRO A 79 -24.94 17.93 -4.72
N PRO A 80 -23.60 18.10 -4.76
CA PRO A 80 -22.70 17.03 -5.15
C PRO A 80 -22.75 15.88 -4.14
N ILE A 81 -22.59 14.65 -4.64
CA ILE A 81 -22.50 13.48 -3.77
C ILE A 81 -21.19 13.58 -2.96
N SER A 82 -21.28 13.32 -1.67
CA SER A 82 -20.16 13.36 -0.73
C SER A 82 -18.98 12.47 -1.23
N GLU A 83 -17.80 13.06 -1.31
CA GLU A 83 -16.56 12.35 -1.65
C GLU A 83 -16.20 11.32 -0.58
N ARG A 84 -16.54 11.59 0.69
CA ARG A 84 -16.42 10.63 1.79
C ARG A 84 -17.15 9.34 1.48
N ILE A 85 -18.43 9.40 1.09
CA ILE A 85 -19.23 8.22 0.79
C ILE A 85 -18.67 7.47 -0.43
N LEU A 86 -18.21 8.20 -1.45
CA LEU A 86 -17.59 7.58 -2.63
C LEU A 86 -16.28 6.88 -2.26
N MET A 87 -15.44 7.47 -1.42
CA MET A 87 -14.19 6.85 -0.93
C MET A 87 -14.48 5.57 -0.15
N ILE A 88 -15.39 5.60 0.81
CA ILE A 88 -15.84 4.43 1.56
C ILE A 88 -16.29 3.34 0.59
N GLY A 89 -17.14 3.68 -0.39
CA GLY A 89 -17.61 2.72 -1.39
C GLY A 89 -16.50 2.10 -2.22
N TYR A 90 -15.50 2.86 -2.65
CA TYR A 90 -14.36 2.31 -3.40
C TYR A 90 -13.49 1.39 -2.54
N LEU A 91 -13.26 1.72 -1.28
CA LEU A 91 -12.51 0.88 -0.35
C LEU A 91 -13.28 -0.41 -0.05
N ILE A 92 -14.58 -0.34 0.26
CA ILE A 92 -15.45 -1.52 0.43
C ILE A 92 -15.43 -2.40 -0.82
N LYS A 93 -15.61 -1.79 -2.01
CA LYS A 93 -15.51 -2.51 -3.28
C LYS A 93 -14.22 -3.33 -3.35
N GLN A 94 -13.12 -2.76 -2.91
CA GLN A 94 -11.81 -3.39 -2.98
C GLN A 94 -11.65 -4.50 -1.94
N PHE A 95 -12.03 -4.25 -0.68
CA PHE A 95 -11.94 -5.24 0.40
C PHE A 95 -12.83 -6.48 0.14
N PHE A 96 -14.02 -6.29 -0.43
CA PHE A 96 -14.92 -7.39 -0.78
C PHE A 96 -14.77 -7.88 -2.23
N GLN A 97 -13.80 -7.35 -2.98
CA GLN A 97 -13.63 -7.62 -4.41
C GLN A 97 -14.95 -7.52 -5.22
N ALA A 98 -15.83 -6.62 -4.80
CA ALA A 98 -17.18 -6.47 -5.32
C ALA A 98 -17.25 -5.74 -6.66
N THR A 99 -18.36 -5.91 -7.38
CA THR A 99 -18.75 -5.04 -8.49
C THR A 99 -19.36 -3.74 -7.94
N PHE A 100 -19.52 -2.69 -8.76
CA PHE A 100 -20.18 -1.47 -8.30
C PHE A 100 -21.65 -1.69 -7.85
N ARG A 101 -22.37 -2.63 -8.48
CA ARG A 101 -23.73 -3.00 -8.04
C ARG A 101 -23.73 -3.67 -6.67
N GLN A 102 -22.82 -4.61 -6.45
CA GLN A 102 -22.65 -5.24 -5.14
C GLN A 102 -22.19 -4.22 -4.08
N THR A 103 -21.33 -3.26 -4.47
CA THR A 103 -20.89 -2.18 -3.57
C THR A 103 -22.06 -1.33 -3.10
N GLU A 104 -23.00 -1.00 -3.97
CA GLU A 104 -24.24 -0.31 -3.58
C GLU A 104 -25.02 -1.13 -2.55
N GLY A 105 -25.17 -2.45 -2.77
CA GLY A 105 -25.84 -3.35 -1.82
C GLY A 105 -25.13 -3.42 -0.46
N LEU A 106 -23.79 -3.57 -0.47
CA LEU A 106 -22.98 -3.57 0.74
C LEU A 106 -23.08 -2.24 1.52
N LEU A 107 -23.08 -1.11 0.81
CA LEU A 107 -23.25 0.19 1.46
C LEU A 107 -24.65 0.38 2.05
N ARG A 108 -25.70 -0.19 1.43
CA ARG A 108 -27.04 -0.18 2.02
C ARG A 108 -27.08 -1.00 3.31
N LEU A 109 -26.38 -2.14 3.35
CA LEU A 109 -26.26 -2.97 4.55
C LEU A 109 -25.47 -2.26 5.66
N LEU A 110 -24.37 -1.59 5.30
CA LEU A 110 -23.44 -0.96 6.24
C LEU A 110 -23.73 0.54 6.45
N LYS A 111 -24.89 1.05 5.98
CA LYS A 111 -25.20 2.49 6.00
C LYS A 111 -25.15 3.10 7.39
N ASP A 112 -25.68 2.39 8.39
CA ASP A 112 -25.75 2.88 9.77
C ASP A 112 -24.36 2.85 10.41
N PHE A 113 -23.58 1.81 10.17
CA PHE A 113 -22.19 1.72 10.60
C PHE A 113 -21.34 2.90 10.07
N PHE A 114 -21.50 3.27 8.80
CA PHE A 114 -20.78 4.40 8.19
C PHE A 114 -21.51 5.74 8.31
N GLN A 115 -22.64 5.80 9.00
CA GLN A 115 -23.48 7.01 9.16
C GLN A 115 -23.79 7.65 7.79
N ILE A 116 -24.23 6.83 6.83
CA ILE A 116 -24.60 7.27 5.48
C ILE A 116 -26.10 7.45 5.40
N GLN A 117 -26.58 8.69 5.23
CA GLN A 117 -28.00 8.96 5.08
C GLN A 117 -28.57 8.41 3.75
N LYS A 118 -27.84 8.64 2.66
CA LYS A 118 -28.23 8.24 1.30
C LYS A 118 -27.11 7.57 0.56
N VAL A 119 -27.30 6.30 0.21
CA VAL A 119 -26.34 5.53 -0.58
C VAL A 119 -26.46 5.92 -2.06
N PRO A 120 -25.33 6.28 -2.72
CA PRO A 120 -25.29 6.56 -4.15
C PRO A 120 -25.57 5.31 -4.98
N ASP A 121 -26.22 5.49 -6.13
CA ASP A 121 -26.40 4.44 -7.13
C ASP A 121 -25.05 3.98 -7.72
N HIS A 122 -24.95 2.70 -8.10
CA HIS A 122 -23.75 2.09 -8.66
C HIS A 122 -23.22 2.79 -9.92
N THR A 123 -24.09 3.43 -10.73
CA THR A 123 -23.70 4.19 -11.91
C THR A 123 -22.91 5.44 -11.54
N VAL A 124 -23.22 6.05 -10.40
CA VAL A 124 -22.46 7.18 -9.85
C VAL A 124 -21.03 6.77 -9.50
N PHE A 125 -20.85 5.64 -8.79
CA PHE A 125 -19.53 5.09 -8.50
C PHE A 125 -18.75 4.84 -9.78
N SER A 126 -19.35 4.17 -10.76
CA SER A 126 -18.73 3.89 -12.05
C SER A 126 -18.31 5.15 -12.80
N ARG A 127 -19.18 6.16 -12.86
CA ARG A 127 -18.91 7.43 -13.54
C ARG A 127 -17.83 8.23 -12.83
N LYS A 128 -17.90 8.37 -11.51
CA LYS A 128 -16.93 9.13 -10.71
C LYS A 128 -15.56 8.47 -10.70
N ASN A 129 -15.46 7.14 -10.71
CA ASN A 129 -14.19 6.43 -10.81
C ASN A 129 -13.41 6.72 -12.11
N ARG A 130 -14.03 7.27 -13.13
CA ARG A 130 -13.39 7.69 -14.40
C ARG A 130 -12.87 9.13 -14.34
N SER A 131 -13.04 9.84 -13.24
CA SER A 131 -12.61 11.23 -13.08
C SER A 131 -11.12 11.32 -12.68
N LYS A 132 -10.38 12.26 -13.32
CA LYS A 132 -9.01 12.62 -12.94
C LYS A 132 -8.90 13.11 -11.50
N ARG A 133 -9.98 13.70 -10.94
CA ARG A 133 -10.05 14.17 -9.56
C ARG A 133 -9.70 13.06 -8.56
N TRP A 134 -10.17 11.83 -8.81
CA TRP A 134 -9.87 10.69 -7.94
C TRP A 134 -8.40 10.27 -7.96
N LEU A 135 -7.66 10.51 -9.03
CA LEU A 135 -6.21 10.29 -9.04
C LEU A 135 -5.51 11.16 -7.99
N VAL A 136 -5.97 12.40 -7.84
CA VAL A 136 -5.40 13.33 -6.86
C VAL A 136 -5.88 13.03 -5.45
N ILE A 137 -7.17 12.72 -5.28
CA ILE A 137 -7.75 12.36 -3.97
C ILE A 137 -7.01 11.14 -3.40
N TRP A 138 -6.79 10.09 -4.18
CA TRP A 138 -6.08 8.90 -3.72
C TRP A 138 -4.61 9.17 -3.34
N LYS A 139 -3.89 9.99 -4.09
CA LYS A 139 -2.52 10.40 -3.71
C LYS A 139 -2.50 11.20 -2.40
N ARG A 140 -3.45 12.14 -2.23
CA ARG A 140 -3.59 12.90 -0.98
C ARG A 140 -3.96 11.99 0.19
N PHE A 141 -4.91 11.07 -0.01
CA PHE A 141 -5.33 10.12 1.00
C PHE A 141 -4.18 9.18 1.41
N HIS A 142 -3.39 8.71 0.44
CA HIS A 142 -2.19 7.93 0.71
C HIS A 142 -1.21 8.67 1.64
N LYS A 143 -0.86 9.91 1.31
CA LYS A 143 0.00 10.75 2.16
C LYS A 143 -0.61 10.98 3.54
N TYR A 144 -1.91 11.21 3.58
CA TYR A 144 -2.65 11.42 4.83
C TYR A 144 -2.59 10.20 5.76
N VAL A 145 -2.75 8.99 5.21
CA VAL A 145 -2.63 7.74 5.96
C VAL A 145 -1.22 7.57 6.52
N LEU A 146 -0.20 7.78 5.70
CA LEU A 146 1.20 7.59 6.09
C LEU A 146 1.70 8.63 7.09
N ASN A 147 1.25 9.87 7.01
CA ASN A 147 1.61 10.93 7.95
C ASN A 147 1.08 10.69 9.38
N ARG A 148 0.18 9.73 9.57
CA ARG A 148 -0.31 9.30 10.90
C ARG A 148 0.58 8.24 11.55
N LEU A 149 1.51 7.66 10.80
CA LEU A 149 2.48 6.74 11.35
C LEU A 149 3.55 7.49 12.15
N PRO A 150 4.10 6.90 13.21
CA PRO A 150 5.19 7.53 13.97
C PRO A 150 6.42 7.73 13.10
N SER A 151 7.26 8.70 13.49
CA SER A 151 8.58 8.89 12.87
C SER A 151 9.46 7.69 13.15
N ARG A 152 10.16 7.20 12.12
CA ARG A 152 11.01 6.02 12.23
C ARG A 152 12.08 5.96 11.15
N SER A 153 13.20 5.36 11.54
CA SER A 153 14.25 4.98 10.60
C SER A 153 13.99 3.57 10.05
N THR A 154 14.03 3.40 8.75
CA THR A 154 13.67 2.13 8.12
C THR A 154 14.43 1.84 6.84
N THR A 155 14.44 0.57 6.44
CA THR A 155 14.97 0.11 5.16
C THR A 155 13.87 0.19 4.10
N VAL A 156 14.17 0.82 2.97
CA VAL A 156 13.23 1.06 1.87
C VAL A 156 13.61 0.23 0.65
N ALA A 157 12.72 -0.64 0.21
CA ALA A 157 12.86 -1.39 -1.04
C ALA A 157 12.10 -0.69 -2.17
N THR A 158 12.73 -0.56 -3.34
CA THR A 158 12.12 0.01 -4.55
C THR A 158 12.00 -1.05 -5.62
N ASP A 159 10.80 -1.22 -6.15
CA ASP A 159 10.52 -2.21 -7.21
C ASP A 159 9.31 -1.80 -8.05
N ALA A 160 9.06 -2.51 -9.15
CA ALA A 160 7.94 -2.27 -10.03
C ALA A 160 7.18 -3.56 -10.36
N THR A 161 5.85 -3.44 -10.44
CA THR A 161 4.97 -4.51 -10.88
C THR A 161 3.91 -4.01 -11.85
N GLY A 162 3.19 -4.93 -12.50
CA GLY A 162 2.16 -4.56 -13.47
C GLY A 162 0.79 -5.12 -13.12
N PHE A 163 -0.24 -4.32 -13.42
CA PHE A 163 -1.65 -4.72 -13.32
C PHE A 163 -2.33 -4.66 -14.69
N SER A 164 -3.07 -5.70 -15.05
CA SER A 164 -3.80 -5.75 -16.32
C SER A 164 -5.25 -6.16 -16.14
N GLY A 165 -6.03 -6.00 -17.21
CA GLY A 165 -7.39 -6.55 -17.30
C GLY A 165 -7.42 -8.05 -17.59
N GLN A 166 -6.29 -8.67 -17.92
CA GLN A 166 -6.16 -10.09 -18.24
C GLN A 166 -5.98 -10.94 -16.98
N LYS A 167 -6.19 -12.26 -17.11
CA LYS A 167 -6.02 -13.22 -16.00
C LYS A 167 -4.55 -13.60 -15.78
N VAL A 168 -3.64 -13.21 -16.68
CA VAL A 168 -2.23 -13.58 -16.65
C VAL A 168 -1.44 -12.61 -15.77
N GLY A 169 -0.53 -13.12 -14.97
CA GLY A 169 0.37 -12.34 -14.12
C GLY A 169 1.39 -11.52 -14.90
N TRP A 170 1.96 -10.50 -14.26
CA TRP A 170 2.97 -9.65 -14.88
C TRP A 170 4.21 -10.43 -15.33
N ASN A 171 4.67 -11.37 -14.53
CA ASN A 171 5.88 -12.14 -14.80
C ASN A 171 5.68 -13.23 -15.86
N ASP A 172 4.41 -13.65 -16.08
CA ASP A 172 4.08 -14.74 -17.00
C ASP A 172 3.92 -14.29 -18.46
N VAL A 173 4.05 -12.98 -18.72
CA VAL A 173 3.85 -12.39 -20.06
C VAL A 173 5.18 -11.92 -20.62
N PRO A 174 5.57 -12.33 -21.84
CA PRO A 174 6.78 -11.84 -22.51
C PRO A 174 6.79 -10.30 -22.64
N TYR A 175 7.97 -9.70 -22.57
CA TYR A 175 8.13 -8.23 -22.59
C TYR A 175 7.48 -7.57 -23.82
N GLN A 176 7.62 -8.18 -25.01
CA GLN A 176 7.05 -7.68 -26.27
C GLN A 176 5.52 -7.63 -26.21
N VAL A 177 4.90 -8.59 -25.53
CA VAL A 177 3.44 -8.62 -25.33
C VAL A 177 3.01 -7.58 -24.29
N LYS A 178 3.82 -7.35 -23.24
CA LYS A 178 3.57 -6.29 -22.23
C LYS A 178 3.56 -4.90 -22.87
N ALA A 179 4.48 -4.63 -23.79
CA ALA A 179 4.60 -3.32 -24.46
C ALA A 179 3.35 -2.94 -25.26
N ASN A 180 2.67 -3.93 -25.83
CA ASN A 180 1.48 -3.73 -26.67
C ASN A 180 0.16 -3.81 -25.89
N GLN A 181 0.20 -4.16 -24.60
CA GLN A 181 -1.00 -4.29 -23.76
C GLN A 181 -1.22 -3.07 -22.87
N ASP A 182 -2.48 -2.85 -22.54
CA ASP A 182 -2.95 -1.73 -21.71
C ASP A 182 -2.70 -2.01 -20.20
N TRP A 183 -1.45 -2.28 -19.83
CA TRP A 183 -1.01 -2.46 -18.47
C TRP A 183 -0.89 -1.13 -17.73
N VAL A 184 -1.21 -1.15 -16.44
CA VAL A 184 -0.83 -0.09 -15.50
C VAL A 184 0.37 -0.59 -14.73
N LYS A 185 1.54 0.02 -14.97
CA LYS A 185 2.76 -0.28 -14.26
C LYS A 185 2.80 0.54 -12.98
N LEU A 186 2.96 -0.15 -11.87
CA LEU A 186 3.15 0.43 -10.54
C LEU A 186 4.64 0.41 -10.23
N HIS A 187 5.22 1.56 -9.96
CA HIS A 187 6.52 1.71 -9.32
C HIS A 187 6.26 2.12 -7.88
N ALA A 188 6.88 1.48 -6.92
CA ALA A 188 6.64 1.78 -5.51
C ALA A 188 7.91 1.64 -4.67
N THR A 189 7.96 2.42 -3.59
CA THR A 189 8.84 2.19 -2.46
C THR A 189 8.06 1.51 -1.35
N VAL A 190 8.64 0.48 -0.78
CA VAL A 190 8.06 -0.36 0.25
C VAL A 190 8.95 -0.34 1.48
N GLU A 191 8.36 -0.18 2.63
CA GLU A 191 9.03 -0.39 3.91
C GLU A 191 9.21 -1.88 4.17
N THR A 192 10.43 -2.32 4.45
CA THR A 192 10.71 -3.74 4.57
C THR A 192 10.26 -4.36 5.89
N ASP A 193 10.08 -3.56 6.93
CA ASP A 193 9.76 -4.06 8.27
C ASP A 193 8.24 -4.17 8.50
N PHE A 194 7.45 -3.21 7.99
CA PHE A 194 6.00 -3.16 8.20
C PHE A 194 5.18 -3.31 6.93
N PHE A 195 5.83 -3.50 5.79
CA PHE A 195 5.19 -3.72 4.48
C PHE A 195 4.29 -2.58 3.99
N PHE A 196 4.46 -1.35 4.50
CA PHE A 196 3.76 -0.19 3.96
C PHE A 196 4.31 0.20 2.60
N ILE A 197 3.42 0.55 1.67
CA ILE A 197 3.82 1.26 0.45
C ILE A 197 3.99 2.73 0.83
N LEU A 198 5.23 3.22 0.81
CA LEU A 198 5.58 4.57 1.26
C LEU A 198 5.34 5.62 0.18
N SER A 199 5.69 5.32 -1.06
CA SER A 199 5.40 6.16 -2.21
C SER A 199 5.11 5.30 -3.44
N TYR A 200 4.40 5.86 -4.42
CA TYR A 200 4.13 5.14 -5.66
C TYR A 200 3.90 6.08 -6.84
N GLU A 201 4.25 5.60 -8.03
CA GLU A 201 3.93 6.21 -9.32
C GLU A 201 3.31 5.19 -10.29
N LEU A 202 2.38 5.66 -11.10
CA LEU A 202 1.68 4.84 -12.09
C LEU A 202 2.07 5.28 -13.51
N SER A 203 2.65 4.38 -14.28
CA SER A 203 3.09 4.63 -15.64
C SER A 203 2.46 3.65 -16.65
N LYS A 204 2.85 3.81 -17.92
CA LYS A 204 2.66 2.79 -18.94
C LYS A 204 3.70 1.68 -18.77
N SER A 205 3.44 0.52 -19.36
CA SER A 205 4.32 -0.65 -19.30
C SER A 205 5.73 -0.43 -19.82
N ASN A 206 5.90 0.45 -20.80
CA ASN A 206 7.18 0.72 -21.48
C ASN A 206 8.10 1.73 -20.76
N VAL A 207 7.66 2.30 -19.62
CA VAL A 207 8.52 3.23 -18.85
C VAL A 207 9.56 2.41 -18.09
N HIS A 208 10.83 2.78 -18.25
CA HIS A 208 11.93 2.12 -17.54
C HIS A 208 11.89 2.43 -16.04
N ASP A 209 12.22 1.46 -15.21
CA ASP A 209 12.03 1.53 -13.75
C ASP A 209 12.86 2.63 -13.11
N SER A 210 14.13 2.77 -13.50
CA SER A 210 15.03 3.79 -12.97
C SER A 210 14.55 5.24 -13.21
N GLN A 211 13.75 5.49 -14.27
CA GLN A 211 13.20 6.84 -14.54
C GLN A 211 12.23 7.33 -13.47
N LYS A 212 11.69 6.43 -12.65
CA LYS A 212 10.74 6.78 -11.59
C LYS A 212 11.34 6.75 -10.20
N PHE A 213 12.62 6.41 -10.08
CA PHE A 213 13.29 6.28 -8.79
C PHE A 213 13.31 7.61 -8.02
N GLU A 214 13.74 8.69 -8.65
CA GLU A 214 13.81 10.00 -8.03
C GLU A 214 12.42 10.49 -7.59
N ASP A 215 11.41 10.42 -8.48
CA ASP A 215 10.03 10.78 -8.16
C ASP A 215 9.52 10.03 -6.91
N LEU A 216 9.86 8.74 -6.78
CA LEU A 216 9.46 7.91 -5.64
C LEU A 216 10.16 8.35 -4.36
N TRP A 217 11.45 8.58 -4.41
CA TRP A 217 12.26 8.91 -3.25
C TRP A 217 12.01 10.31 -2.70
N ILE A 218 11.80 11.31 -3.55
CA ILE A 218 11.42 12.68 -3.15
C ILE A 218 10.02 12.69 -2.50
N ASN A 219 9.14 11.75 -2.89
CA ASN A 219 7.79 11.64 -2.37
C ASN A 219 7.65 10.74 -1.14
N LEU A 220 8.75 10.28 -0.51
CA LEU A 220 8.69 9.58 0.76
C LEU A 220 8.00 10.44 1.84
N PRO A 221 7.27 9.82 2.78
CA PRO A 221 6.66 10.55 3.90
C PRO A 221 7.73 11.21 4.78
N LYS A 222 7.46 12.41 5.28
CA LYS A 222 8.42 13.19 6.10
C LYS A 222 8.78 12.53 7.44
N ASN A 223 7.93 11.65 7.94
CA ASN A 223 8.11 10.87 9.16
C ASN A 223 8.86 9.54 8.92
N VAL A 224 9.40 9.34 7.72
CA VAL A 224 10.22 8.17 7.36
C VAL A 224 11.64 8.64 7.07
N GLU A 225 12.59 8.12 7.83
CA GLU A 225 14.03 8.34 7.65
C GLU A 225 14.63 7.09 7.01
N PRO A 226 14.88 7.09 5.69
CA PRO A 226 15.41 5.93 5.01
C PRO A 226 16.89 5.71 5.39
N ASN A 227 17.21 4.58 6.02
CA ASN A 227 18.59 4.23 6.36
C ASN A 227 19.28 3.39 5.29
N ARG A 228 18.54 2.58 4.54
CA ARG A 228 19.01 1.74 3.44
C ARG A 228 18.05 1.80 2.26
N SER A 229 18.63 1.81 1.06
CA SER A 229 17.92 1.74 -0.20
C SER A 229 18.19 0.38 -0.85
N LEU A 230 17.15 -0.42 -1.02
CA LEU A 230 17.23 -1.71 -1.70
C LEU A 230 16.50 -1.60 -3.04
N ALA A 231 17.12 -2.08 -4.12
CA ALA A 231 16.49 -2.11 -5.43
C ALA A 231 17.13 -3.19 -6.32
N ASP A 232 16.45 -3.59 -7.37
CA ASP A 232 17.01 -4.55 -8.31
C ASP A 232 18.14 -3.95 -9.18
N SER A 233 18.71 -4.73 -10.08
CA SER A 233 19.78 -4.31 -10.97
C SER A 233 19.35 -3.27 -12.02
N ALA A 234 18.06 -3.08 -12.27
CA ALA A 234 17.56 -2.04 -13.17
C ALA A 234 17.75 -0.63 -12.60
N TYR A 235 17.81 -0.52 -11.26
CA TYR A 235 18.10 0.73 -10.55
C TYR A 235 19.59 0.91 -10.22
N SER A 236 20.46 -0.01 -10.62
CA SER A 236 21.89 0.00 -10.31
C SER A 236 22.64 0.94 -11.27
N ASN A 237 22.59 2.22 -10.99
CA ASN A 237 23.26 3.29 -11.71
C ASN A 237 23.65 4.45 -10.76
N HIS A 238 24.45 5.38 -11.26
CA HIS A 238 24.94 6.52 -10.50
C HIS A 238 23.81 7.42 -9.97
N ASP A 239 22.81 7.73 -10.80
CA ASP A 239 21.72 8.65 -10.43
C ASP A 239 20.86 8.09 -9.30
N CYS A 240 20.40 6.85 -9.41
CA CYS A 240 19.58 6.22 -8.38
C CYS A 240 20.32 6.10 -7.03
N THR A 241 21.60 5.71 -7.07
CA THR A 241 22.41 5.58 -5.84
C THR A 241 22.74 6.94 -5.22
N LYS A 242 22.91 7.99 -6.04
CA LYS A 242 23.09 9.36 -5.58
C LYS A 242 21.84 9.89 -4.90
N VAL A 243 20.65 9.75 -5.54
CA VAL A 243 19.37 10.17 -4.97
C VAL A 243 19.13 9.49 -3.61
N ALA A 244 19.36 8.17 -3.51
CA ALA A 244 19.22 7.46 -2.24
C ALA A 244 20.16 8.03 -1.17
N ARG A 245 21.40 8.31 -1.52
CA ARG A 245 22.40 8.85 -0.59
C ARG A 245 22.11 10.28 -0.15
N ASP A 246 21.66 11.13 -1.07
CA ASP A 246 21.31 12.53 -0.79
C ASP A 246 20.11 12.61 0.16
N LEU A 247 19.24 11.59 0.17
CA LEU A 247 18.10 11.43 1.09
C LEU A 247 18.45 10.62 2.35
N GLY A 248 19.73 10.38 2.64
CA GLY A 248 20.20 9.75 3.88
C GLY A 248 20.38 8.24 3.85
N ALA A 249 19.95 7.55 2.78
CA ALA A 249 20.03 6.09 2.70
C ALA A 249 21.35 5.58 2.12
N THR A 250 21.83 4.46 2.66
CA THR A 250 22.94 3.72 2.04
C THR A 250 22.39 2.78 0.96
N PRO A 251 22.84 2.90 -0.32
CA PRO A 251 22.31 2.06 -1.39
C PRO A 251 22.87 0.63 -1.35
N TYR A 252 21.98 -0.35 -1.56
CA TYR A 252 22.27 -1.78 -1.76
C TYR A 252 21.42 -2.26 -2.95
N HIS A 253 21.81 -1.86 -4.16
CA HIS A 253 21.11 -2.24 -5.39
C HIS A 253 21.77 -3.46 -6.02
N GLY A 254 21.00 -4.23 -6.81
CA GLY A 254 21.50 -5.44 -7.46
C GLY A 254 22.75 -5.17 -8.29
N ILE A 255 23.86 -5.83 -7.98
CA ILE A 255 25.14 -5.65 -8.68
C ILE A 255 25.10 -6.47 -9.98
N LYS A 256 25.35 -5.81 -11.11
CA LYS A 256 25.44 -6.47 -12.41
C LYS A 256 26.67 -7.38 -12.47
N LYS A 257 26.57 -8.52 -13.17
CA LYS A 257 27.66 -9.50 -13.30
C LYS A 257 28.95 -8.88 -13.85
N ASN A 258 28.82 -7.95 -14.78
CA ASN A 258 29.93 -7.24 -15.43
C ASN A 258 30.40 -5.97 -14.69
N ALA A 259 29.93 -5.71 -13.47
CA ALA A 259 30.41 -4.59 -12.68
C ALA A 259 31.90 -4.77 -12.33
N ILE A 260 32.69 -3.71 -12.43
CA ILE A 260 34.12 -3.72 -12.16
C ILE A 260 34.43 -3.14 -10.77
N LEU A 261 35.50 -3.61 -10.15
CA LEU A 261 36.05 -3.01 -8.91
C LEU A 261 36.70 -1.67 -9.22
N HIS A 262 36.50 -0.70 -8.37
CA HIS A 262 37.05 0.62 -8.46
C HIS A 262 38.22 0.77 -7.46
N LEU A 263 39.41 1.13 -7.92
CA LEU A 263 40.60 1.30 -7.05
C LEU A 263 40.40 2.40 -6.01
N LYS A 264 39.76 3.52 -6.42
CA LYS A 264 39.47 4.67 -5.54
C LYS A 264 37.95 5.02 -5.69
N PRO A 265 37.05 4.33 -5.00
CA PRO A 265 35.61 4.58 -5.13
C PRO A 265 35.23 5.92 -4.50
N ILE A 266 34.75 6.86 -5.30
CA ILE A 266 34.32 8.20 -4.86
C ILE A 266 32.80 8.23 -4.74
N SER A 267 32.08 7.77 -5.77
CA SER A 267 30.61 7.84 -5.84
C SER A 267 29.94 6.79 -4.95
N PRO A 268 28.69 7.02 -4.52
CA PRO A 268 27.90 6.01 -3.80
C PRO A 268 27.76 4.71 -4.58
N PHE A 269 27.64 4.78 -5.91
CA PHE A 269 27.56 3.63 -6.80
C PHE A 269 28.83 2.76 -6.76
N GLU A 270 29.99 3.36 -6.89
CA GLU A 270 31.28 2.68 -6.85
C GLU A 270 31.53 2.04 -5.47
N LYS A 271 31.25 2.78 -4.39
CA LYS A 271 31.35 2.28 -3.01
C LYS A 271 30.46 1.08 -2.79
N MET A 272 29.21 1.11 -3.31
CA MET A 272 28.27 -0.01 -3.25
C MET A 272 28.79 -1.24 -3.96
N ILE A 273 29.32 -1.10 -5.20
CA ILE A 273 29.91 -2.20 -5.97
C ILE A 273 31.09 -2.82 -5.22
N ASN A 274 32.01 -1.98 -4.76
CA ASN A 274 33.20 -2.46 -4.04
C ASN A 274 32.83 -3.20 -2.76
N PHE A 275 31.90 -2.65 -1.98
CA PHE A 275 31.43 -3.33 -0.77
C PHE A 275 30.81 -4.70 -1.10
N GLY A 276 29.94 -4.77 -2.11
CA GLY A 276 29.30 -6.03 -2.47
C GLY A 276 30.24 -7.09 -3.03
N LYS A 277 31.31 -6.67 -3.70
CA LYS A 277 32.34 -7.59 -4.22
C LYS A 277 33.36 -8.05 -3.16
N HIS A 278 33.70 -7.19 -2.20
CA HIS A 278 34.60 -7.57 -1.11
C HIS A 278 33.89 -8.35 0.01
N PHE A 279 32.61 -8.06 0.25
CA PHE A 279 31.82 -8.66 1.35
C PHE A 279 30.49 -9.23 0.84
N PRO A 280 30.51 -10.24 -0.07
CA PRO A 280 29.31 -10.71 -0.74
C PRO A 280 28.25 -11.25 0.23
N ASN A 281 28.62 -11.96 1.27
CA ASN A 281 27.68 -12.52 2.24
C ASN A 281 26.97 -11.43 3.04
N ARG A 282 27.72 -10.45 3.56
CA ARG A 282 27.15 -9.29 4.28
C ARG A 282 26.25 -8.44 3.38
N TYR A 283 26.63 -8.30 2.11
CA TYR A 283 25.82 -7.62 1.12
C TYR A 283 24.49 -8.35 0.89
N ALA A 284 24.56 -9.65 0.70
CA ALA A 284 23.39 -10.51 0.45
C ALA A 284 22.41 -10.50 1.63
N GLU A 285 22.88 -10.56 2.87
CA GLU A 285 22.03 -10.47 4.08
C GLU A 285 21.16 -9.20 4.08
N ILE A 286 21.75 -8.06 3.68
CA ILE A 286 21.03 -6.79 3.60
C ILE A 286 20.14 -6.76 2.35
N TYR A 287 20.70 -7.11 1.20
CA TYR A 287 20.07 -7.01 -0.10
C TYR A 287 18.83 -7.93 -0.24
N ASN A 288 18.85 -9.10 0.38
CA ASN A 288 17.75 -10.08 0.29
C ASN A 288 16.42 -9.54 0.85
N LYS A 289 16.46 -8.55 1.75
CA LYS A 289 15.25 -7.85 2.21
C LYS A 289 14.52 -7.12 1.07
N ARG A 290 15.12 -6.93 -0.11
CA ARG A 290 14.45 -6.42 -1.31
C ARG A 290 13.21 -7.26 -1.68
N ASN A 291 13.26 -8.56 -1.43
CA ASN A 291 12.16 -9.47 -1.72
C ASN A 291 10.86 -9.10 -0.97
N HIS A 292 10.94 -8.26 0.07
CA HIS A 292 9.76 -7.75 0.76
C HIS A 292 8.88 -6.86 -0.14
N ALA A 293 9.43 -6.21 -1.17
CA ALA A 293 8.62 -5.51 -2.16
C ALA A 293 7.76 -6.50 -2.98
N GLU A 294 8.34 -7.61 -3.41
CA GLU A 294 7.61 -8.68 -4.10
C GLU A 294 6.54 -9.30 -3.19
N THR A 295 6.86 -9.47 -1.89
CA THR A 295 5.89 -9.92 -0.88
C THR A 295 4.69 -8.98 -0.81
N VAL A 296 4.89 -7.66 -0.76
CA VAL A 296 3.81 -6.67 -0.74
C VAL A 296 2.95 -6.77 -2.00
N TYR A 297 3.55 -6.92 -3.18
CA TYR A 297 2.78 -7.10 -4.41
C TYR A 297 1.98 -8.40 -4.43
N SER A 298 2.53 -9.47 -3.90
CA SER A 298 1.83 -10.74 -3.68
C SER A 298 0.66 -10.57 -2.70
N MET A 299 0.85 -9.86 -1.58
CA MET A 299 -0.21 -9.55 -0.62
C MET A 299 -1.35 -8.75 -1.26
N ILE A 300 -1.03 -7.75 -2.10
CA ILE A 300 -2.03 -6.98 -2.83
C ILE A 300 -2.78 -7.88 -3.82
N GLY A 301 -2.06 -8.71 -4.56
CA GLY A 301 -2.64 -9.60 -5.55
C GLY A 301 -3.57 -10.64 -4.94
N SER A 302 -3.15 -11.31 -3.88
CA SER A 302 -3.94 -12.34 -3.19
C SER A 302 -5.17 -11.74 -2.50
N ARG A 303 -5.02 -10.61 -1.82
CA ARG A 303 -6.12 -10.01 -1.04
C ARG A 303 -7.11 -9.21 -1.87
N PHE A 304 -6.62 -8.46 -2.85
CA PHE A 304 -7.42 -7.51 -3.65
C PHE A 304 -7.53 -7.89 -5.12
N GLY A 305 -6.97 -9.02 -5.52
CA GLY A 305 -6.95 -9.54 -6.88
C GLY A 305 -5.89 -8.87 -7.78
N HIS A 306 -5.23 -9.66 -8.61
CA HIS A 306 -4.23 -9.18 -9.58
C HIS A 306 -4.88 -8.42 -10.75
N ARG A 307 -6.12 -8.79 -11.09
CA ARG A 307 -6.83 -8.24 -12.25
C ARG A 307 -7.40 -6.85 -11.97
N ILE A 308 -7.30 -5.97 -12.98
CA ILE A 308 -8.05 -4.70 -13.05
C ILE A 308 -9.38 -4.95 -13.76
N ARG A 309 -10.49 -4.52 -13.15
CA ARG A 309 -11.85 -4.68 -13.71
C ARG A 309 -12.31 -3.44 -14.50
N CYS A 310 -11.71 -2.27 -14.24
CA CYS A 310 -12.04 -1.04 -14.94
C CYS A 310 -11.54 -1.05 -16.38
N ARG A 311 -12.38 -0.55 -17.32
CA ARG A 311 -12.08 -0.52 -18.76
C ARG A 311 -11.34 0.75 -19.18
N THR A 312 -11.62 1.90 -18.56
CA THR A 312 -11.02 3.18 -18.95
C THR A 312 -9.63 3.36 -18.32
N LYS A 313 -8.71 4.03 -19.01
CA LYS A 313 -7.33 4.31 -18.54
C LYS A 313 -7.32 4.98 -17.16
N ILE A 314 -8.17 5.99 -16.95
CA ILE A 314 -8.28 6.69 -15.65
C ILE A 314 -8.87 5.76 -14.58
N GLY A 315 -9.94 5.04 -14.92
CA GLY A 315 -10.55 4.09 -13.99
C GLY A 315 -9.60 2.98 -13.54
N ARG A 316 -8.74 2.47 -14.44
CA ARG A 316 -7.70 1.49 -14.11
C ARG A 316 -6.68 2.05 -13.11
N LYS A 317 -6.18 3.28 -13.36
CA LYS A 317 -5.26 3.94 -12.42
C LYS A 317 -5.92 4.15 -11.05
N ASN A 318 -7.17 4.61 -11.01
CA ASN A 318 -7.91 4.77 -9.76
C ASN A 318 -8.10 3.43 -9.04
N GLU A 319 -8.36 2.33 -9.75
CA GLU A 319 -8.48 1.00 -9.16
C GLU A 319 -7.17 0.52 -8.55
N VAL A 320 -6.02 0.73 -9.21
CA VAL A 320 -4.70 0.40 -8.64
C VAL A 320 -4.42 1.25 -7.41
N GLN A 321 -4.70 2.56 -7.44
CA GLN A 321 -4.53 3.42 -6.28
C GLN A 321 -5.42 3.00 -5.10
N THR A 322 -6.64 2.53 -5.38
CA THR A 322 -7.52 1.98 -4.34
C THR A 322 -6.92 0.72 -3.71
N LYS A 323 -6.34 -0.19 -4.51
CA LYS A 323 -5.66 -1.39 -3.99
C LYS A 323 -4.49 -1.03 -3.07
N ILE A 324 -3.66 -0.06 -3.47
CA ILE A 324 -2.53 0.44 -2.67
C ILE A 324 -3.00 1.00 -1.33
N ASN A 325 -4.01 1.87 -1.36
CA ASN A 325 -4.56 2.47 -0.15
C ASN A 325 -5.25 1.42 0.75
N SER A 326 -5.96 0.45 0.16
CA SER A 326 -6.55 -0.67 0.90
C SER A 326 -5.48 -1.54 1.56
N HIS A 327 -4.34 -1.77 0.91
CA HIS A 327 -3.21 -2.47 1.50
C HIS A 327 -2.66 -1.72 2.71
N ASN A 328 -2.39 -0.42 2.60
CA ASN A 328 -1.90 0.37 3.71
C ASN A 328 -2.90 0.44 4.88
N ILE A 329 -4.21 0.51 4.60
CA ILE A 329 -5.24 0.42 5.65
C ILE A 329 -5.19 -0.94 6.35
N ARG A 330 -4.98 -2.02 5.61
CA ARG A 330 -4.81 -3.37 6.18
C ARG A 330 -3.58 -3.44 7.08
N MET A 331 -2.47 -2.86 6.67
CA MET A 331 -1.25 -2.78 7.49
C MET A 331 -1.45 -1.94 8.75
N LEU A 332 -2.27 -0.89 8.71
CA LEU A 332 -2.66 -0.12 9.90
C LEU A 332 -3.57 -0.90 10.87
N ALA A 333 -4.40 -1.80 10.36
CA ALA A 333 -5.32 -2.59 11.19
C ALA A 333 -4.61 -3.72 11.93
N LEU A 334 -3.53 -4.27 11.38
CA LEU A 334 -2.81 -5.41 11.95
C LEU A 334 -2.19 -5.13 13.35
N PRO A 335 -1.50 -4.01 13.60
CA PRO A 335 -1.00 -3.69 14.94
C PRO A 335 -2.10 -3.52 15.99
N VAL A 336 -3.29 -3.07 15.59
CA VAL A 336 -4.45 -2.97 16.48
C VAL A 336 -4.85 -4.35 16.99
N PHE A 337 -4.95 -5.31 16.07
CA PHE A 337 -5.22 -6.71 16.44
C PHE A 337 -4.16 -7.30 17.38
N ILE A 338 -2.89 -7.08 17.06
CA ILE A 338 -1.78 -7.65 17.84
C ILE A 338 -1.77 -7.11 19.27
N LYS A 339 -2.16 -5.85 19.51
CA LYS A 339 -2.23 -5.23 20.84
C LYS A 339 -3.46 -5.65 21.64
N SER A 340 -4.49 -6.20 21.00
CA SER A 340 -5.74 -6.64 21.66
C SER A 340 -5.63 -8.03 22.30
N PHE A 341 -4.53 -8.72 22.06
CA PHE A 341 -4.21 -10.07 22.56
C PHE A 341 -2.79 -10.15 23.13
#